data_0cd7771cae916df5f02ad012d1ac15c1
#
_entry.id   0cd7771cae916df5f02ad012d1ac15c1
#
_cell.length_a   1.000
_cell.length_b   1.000
_cell.length_c   1.000
_cell.angle_alpha   90.00
_cell.angle_beta   90.00
_cell.angle_gamma   90.00
#
_symmetry.space_group_name_H-M   'P 1'
#
loop_
_entity.id
_entity.type
_entity.pdbx_description
1 polymer ?
#
loop_
_entity_poly.entity_id
_entity_poly.type
_entity_poly.pdbx_seq_one_letter_code
_entity_poly.pdbx_strand_id
1 'polypeptide(L)'
;TLSSSSAASDMYKRQVARLIGAPPGYVGYEEGGYLTEAVRRKPYSVILLDEVEKAHADVFNILLQVLDDGRLTDGQGRTVDFSNTVIVMTSNLGSQEIQTLDDVASYEDMKKAVMVEVGKHFRPEFINRIDEAVVFHSLGQEQIRSIAEVQLQHLHKRLAERDLSLRISDAALDLLGEAGFDPVYGARPLKRAIQQELEN
;
A
#
# COMPACT_ATOMS: atom_id res chain seq x y z
N THR A 1 20.61 26.99 11.23
CA THR A 1 19.40 26.25 11.66
C THR A 1 18.12 26.62 10.90
N LEU A 2 18.21 27.27 9.74
CA LEU A 2 17.06 27.64 8.89
C LEU A 2 16.85 26.72 7.68
N SER A 3 17.68 25.68 7.49
CA SER A 3 17.66 24.86 6.26
C SER A 3 16.74 23.62 6.29
N SER A 4 16.35 23.11 7.45
CA SER A 4 15.52 21.88 7.53
C SER A 4 14.03 22.13 7.29
N SER A 5 13.51 23.30 7.68
CA SER A 5 12.09 23.64 7.51
C SER A 5 11.73 23.96 6.05
N SER A 6 12.63 24.59 5.28
CA SER A 6 12.36 24.92 3.88
C SER A 6 12.43 23.68 2.99
N ALA A 7 13.38 22.77 3.22
CA ALA A 7 13.51 21.53 2.46
C ALA A 7 12.32 20.57 2.67
N ALA A 8 11.82 20.49 3.90
CA ALA A 8 10.60 19.75 4.20
C ALA A 8 9.38 20.38 3.47
N SER A 9 9.19 21.69 3.58
CA SER A 9 8.12 22.40 2.87
C SER A 9 8.17 22.21 1.36
N ASP A 10 9.36 22.18 0.75
CA ASP A 10 9.52 21.96 -0.69
C ASP A 10 9.22 20.52 -1.11
N MET A 11 9.57 19.55 -0.27
CA MET A 11 9.25 18.16 -0.53
C MET A 11 7.73 17.89 -0.50
N TYR A 12 7.01 18.50 0.43
CA TYR A 12 5.55 18.37 0.57
C TYR A 12 4.79 19.04 -0.57
N LYS A 13 5.20 20.24 -0.97
CA LYS A 13 4.64 20.91 -2.15
C LYS A 13 4.79 20.07 -3.42
N ARG A 14 5.88 19.30 -3.53
CA ARG A 14 6.10 18.36 -4.64
C ARG A 14 5.12 17.18 -4.61
N GLN A 15 4.75 16.64 -3.45
CA GLN A 15 3.77 15.54 -3.37
C GLN A 15 2.39 16.00 -3.89
N VAL A 16 1.90 17.14 -3.40
CA VAL A 16 0.64 17.72 -3.84
C VAL A 16 0.69 18.08 -5.34
N ALA A 17 1.75 18.76 -5.77
CA ALA A 17 1.93 19.14 -7.18
C ALA A 17 1.98 17.91 -8.12
N ARG A 18 2.53 16.78 -7.67
CA ARG A 18 2.48 15.54 -8.45
C ARG A 18 1.08 14.96 -8.58
N LEU A 19 0.23 15.10 -7.59
CA LEU A 19 -1.13 14.57 -7.61
C LEU A 19 -2.06 15.42 -8.47
N ILE A 20 -2.08 16.72 -8.25
CA ILE A 20 -3.05 17.65 -8.87
C ILE A 20 -2.45 18.60 -9.91
N GLY A 21 -1.13 18.62 -10.07
CA GLY A 21 -0.40 19.56 -10.91
C GLY A 21 0.13 20.76 -10.14
N ALA A 22 1.18 21.37 -10.67
CA ALA A 22 1.75 22.59 -10.11
C ALA A 22 0.86 23.80 -10.45
N PRO A 23 0.75 24.81 -9.57
CA PRO A 23 0.06 26.04 -9.88
C PRO A 23 0.80 26.86 -10.95
N PRO A 24 0.14 27.82 -11.61
CA PRO A 24 0.75 28.67 -12.61
C PRO A 24 2.04 29.35 -12.13
N GLY A 25 3.08 29.31 -12.96
CA GLY A 25 4.39 29.89 -12.66
C GLY A 25 5.37 28.97 -11.95
N TYR A 26 5.00 27.74 -11.62
CA TYR A 26 5.91 26.73 -11.04
C TYR A 26 6.35 25.70 -12.09
N VAL A 27 7.53 25.12 -11.86
CA VAL A 27 8.07 24.04 -12.69
C VAL A 27 7.12 22.83 -12.66
N GLY A 28 6.78 22.29 -13.84
CA GLY A 28 5.83 21.16 -13.97
C GLY A 28 4.37 21.57 -14.15
N TYR A 29 4.06 22.85 -14.29
CA TYR A 29 2.69 23.32 -14.56
C TYR A 29 2.09 22.73 -15.83
N GLU A 30 2.87 22.61 -16.91
CA GLU A 30 2.41 22.06 -18.18
C GLU A 30 2.14 20.55 -18.16
N GLU A 31 2.78 19.83 -17.25
CA GLU A 31 2.65 18.37 -17.15
C GLU A 31 1.31 17.90 -16.54
N GLY A 32 0.59 18.82 -15.85
CA GLY A 32 -0.62 18.47 -15.11
C GLY A 32 -0.34 17.59 -13.87
N GLY A 33 -1.39 17.22 -13.14
CA GLY A 33 -1.27 16.31 -12.01
C GLY A 33 -1.36 14.85 -12.46
N TYR A 34 -0.49 14.01 -11.94
CA TYR A 34 -0.46 12.59 -12.30
C TYR A 34 -1.81 11.90 -12.01
N LEU A 35 -2.40 12.16 -10.84
CA LEU A 35 -3.67 11.57 -10.44
C LEU A 35 -4.82 12.12 -11.29
N THR A 36 -4.93 13.44 -11.43
CA THR A 36 -6.00 14.09 -12.18
C THR A 36 -5.96 13.74 -13.66
N GLU A 37 -4.78 13.69 -14.28
CA GLU A 37 -4.63 13.28 -15.67
C GLU A 37 -4.94 11.79 -15.89
N ALA A 38 -4.55 10.91 -14.95
CA ALA A 38 -4.86 9.49 -15.05
C ALA A 38 -6.37 9.24 -15.02
N VAL A 39 -7.09 9.87 -14.09
CA VAL A 39 -8.56 9.74 -13.97
C VAL A 39 -9.27 10.41 -15.15
N ARG A 40 -8.81 11.57 -15.60
CA ARG A 40 -9.39 12.24 -16.77
C ARG A 40 -9.35 11.37 -18.02
N ARG A 41 -8.25 10.62 -18.19
CA ARG A 41 -8.09 9.70 -19.34
C ARG A 41 -8.87 8.39 -19.18
N LYS A 42 -9.03 7.92 -17.94
CA LYS A 42 -9.72 6.68 -17.60
C LYS A 42 -10.61 6.89 -16.40
N PRO A 43 -11.84 7.42 -16.59
CA PRO A 43 -12.75 7.74 -15.49
C PRO A 43 -13.16 6.52 -14.65
N TYR A 44 -13.26 5.36 -15.28
CA TYR A 44 -13.53 4.09 -14.59
C TYR A 44 -12.22 3.41 -14.22
N SER A 45 -11.72 3.69 -13.03
CA SER A 45 -10.42 3.16 -12.59
C SER A 45 -10.39 2.86 -11.10
N VAL A 46 -9.46 2.00 -10.72
CA VAL A 46 -9.10 1.75 -9.32
C VAL A 46 -7.83 2.54 -9.04
N ILE A 47 -7.88 3.38 -8.01
CA ILE A 47 -6.77 4.18 -7.53
C ILE A 47 -6.23 3.51 -6.28
N LEU A 48 -4.96 3.10 -6.31
CA LEU A 48 -4.28 2.56 -5.14
C LEU A 48 -3.35 3.62 -4.55
N LEU A 49 -3.60 3.97 -3.29
CA LEU A 49 -2.74 4.83 -2.49
C LEU A 49 -2.05 3.97 -1.43
N ASP A 50 -0.80 3.66 -1.66
CA ASP A 50 -0.03 2.78 -0.80
C ASP A 50 0.67 3.56 0.31
N GLU A 51 0.65 3.02 1.55
CA GLU A 51 1.27 3.61 2.75
C GLU A 51 0.79 5.05 3.03
N VAL A 52 -0.53 5.25 3.06
CA VAL A 52 -1.12 6.60 3.19
C VAL A 52 -0.70 7.33 4.47
N GLU A 53 -0.33 6.61 5.53
CA GLU A 53 0.16 7.20 6.77
C GLU A 53 1.46 8.00 6.60
N LYS A 54 2.20 7.77 5.51
CA LYS A 54 3.43 8.50 5.20
C LYS A 54 3.19 9.80 4.41
N ALA A 55 1.94 10.02 3.99
CA ALA A 55 1.59 11.20 3.22
C ALA A 55 1.54 12.46 4.10
N HIS A 56 1.82 13.61 3.49
CA HIS A 56 1.66 14.90 4.17
C HIS A 56 0.18 15.24 4.40
N ALA A 57 -0.09 16.04 5.44
CA ALA A 57 -1.45 16.47 5.78
C ALA A 57 -2.23 17.13 4.62
N ASP A 58 -1.55 17.83 3.71
CA ASP A 58 -2.17 18.46 2.55
C ASP A 58 -2.70 17.44 1.53
N VAL A 59 -2.11 16.25 1.47
CA VAL A 59 -2.63 15.15 0.63
C VAL A 59 -3.99 14.69 1.14
N PHE A 60 -4.18 14.62 2.46
CA PHE A 60 -5.48 14.26 3.04
C PHE A 60 -6.56 15.31 2.77
N ASN A 61 -6.21 16.59 2.70
CA ASN A 61 -7.15 17.65 2.32
C ASN A 61 -7.64 17.45 0.87
N ILE A 62 -6.76 17.04 -0.03
CA ILE A 62 -7.12 16.71 -1.42
C ILE A 62 -8.01 15.47 -1.46
N LEU A 63 -7.65 14.43 -0.72
CA LEU A 63 -8.44 13.20 -0.65
C LEU A 63 -9.83 13.46 -0.06
N LEU A 64 -9.93 14.29 0.98
CA LEU A 64 -11.22 14.70 1.53
C LEU A 64 -12.11 15.37 0.47
N GLN A 65 -11.56 16.28 -0.34
CA GLN A 65 -12.31 16.91 -1.43
C GLN A 65 -12.81 15.86 -2.44
N VAL A 66 -11.98 14.88 -2.79
CA VAL A 66 -12.39 13.79 -3.69
C VAL A 66 -13.49 12.93 -3.07
N LEU A 67 -13.34 12.56 -1.78
CA LEU A 67 -14.29 11.69 -1.09
C LEU A 67 -15.62 12.40 -0.81
N ASP A 68 -15.62 13.71 -0.58
CA ASP A 68 -16.83 14.49 -0.31
C ASP A 68 -17.56 14.90 -1.58
N ASP A 69 -16.83 15.47 -2.56
CA ASP A 69 -17.43 16.10 -3.73
C ASP A 69 -17.43 15.16 -4.97
N GLY A 70 -16.69 14.05 -4.93
CA GLY A 70 -16.47 13.19 -6.09
C GLY A 70 -15.71 13.90 -7.21
N ARG A 71 -15.07 15.04 -6.95
CA ARG A 71 -14.44 15.90 -7.93
C ARG A 71 -13.17 16.53 -7.37
N LEU A 72 -12.23 16.84 -8.26
CA LEU A 72 -10.99 17.50 -7.90
C LEU A 72 -10.60 18.51 -8.97
N THR A 73 -10.28 19.74 -8.56
CA THR A 73 -9.78 20.76 -9.48
C THR A 73 -8.25 20.67 -9.52
N ASP A 74 -7.71 20.51 -10.72
CA ASP A 74 -6.26 20.44 -10.95
C ASP A 74 -5.59 21.82 -10.89
N GLY A 75 -4.25 21.83 -10.90
CA GLY A 75 -3.45 23.04 -10.88
C GLY A 75 -3.66 23.97 -12.08
N GLN A 76 -4.33 23.49 -13.14
CA GLN A 76 -4.68 24.27 -14.34
C GLN A 76 -6.13 24.79 -14.29
N GLY A 77 -6.84 24.58 -13.19
CA GLY A 77 -8.23 25.00 -13.01
C GLY A 77 -9.28 24.09 -13.65
N ARG A 78 -8.90 22.89 -14.12
CA ARG A 78 -9.82 21.94 -14.72
C ARG A 78 -10.39 21.04 -13.63
N THR A 79 -11.70 20.84 -13.61
CA THR A 79 -12.36 19.92 -12.68
C THR A 79 -12.38 18.51 -13.30
N VAL A 80 -11.91 17.53 -12.52
CA VAL A 80 -11.87 16.12 -12.88
C VAL A 80 -12.89 15.38 -12.02
N ASP A 81 -13.69 14.54 -12.65
CA ASP A 81 -14.74 13.74 -12.02
C ASP A 81 -14.18 12.39 -11.55
N PHE A 82 -14.32 12.11 -10.26
CA PHE A 82 -13.88 10.88 -9.59
C PHE A 82 -15.05 9.95 -9.22
N SER A 83 -16.29 10.32 -9.55
CA SER A 83 -17.49 9.58 -9.12
C SER A 83 -17.53 8.12 -9.58
N ASN A 84 -16.78 7.77 -10.61
CA ASN A 84 -16.69 6.42 -11.15
C ASN A 84 -15.36 5.71 -10.78
N THR A 85 -14.65 6.21 -9.78
CA THR A 85 -13.40 5.59 -9.32
C THR A 85 -13.62 4.84 -8.02
N VAL A 86 -12.83 3.78 -7.82
CA VAL A 86 -12.69 3.11 -6.53
C VAL A 86 -11.34 3.50 -5.96
N ILE A 87 -11.34 4.03 -4.74
CA ILE A 87 -10.11 4.43 -4.05
C ILE A 87 -9.79 3.37 -3.01
N VAL A 88 -8.63 2.74 -3.15
CA VAL A 88 -8.09 1.77 -2.20
C VAL A 88 -6.88 2.40 -1.52
N MET A 89 -6.89 2.40 -0.20
CA MET A 89 -5.79 2.93 0.61
C MET A 89 -5.20 1.81 1.45
N THR A 90 -3.87 1.72 1.50
CA THR A 90 -3.18 0.78 2.39
C THR A 90 -2.45 1.53 3.49
N SER A 91 -2.33 0.91 4.66
CA SER A 91 -1.57 1.44 5.79
C SER A 91 -1.02 0.29 6.63
N ASN A 92 0.10 0.53 7.31
CA ASN A 92 0.67 -0.40 8.28
C ASN A 92 0.38 0.03 9.74
N LEU A 93 -0.49 1.01 9.94
CA LEU A 93 -0.94 1.41 11.28
C LEU A 93 -1.63 0.25 11.99
N GLY A 94 -1.36 0.09 13.26
CA GLY A 94 -1.92 -0.99 14.08
C GLY A 94 -1.25 -2.36 13.90
N SER A 95 -0.16 -2.46 13.12
CA SER A 95 0.55 -3.73 12.94
C SER A 95 1.14 -4.27 14.25
N GLN A 96 1.58 -3.40 15.16
CA GLN A 96 2.10 -3.79 16.47
C GLN A 96 0.99 -4.29 17.37
N GLU A 97 -0.17 -3.65 17.33
CA GLU A 97 -1.37 -4.05 18.08
C GLU A 97 -1.83 -5.44 17.67
N ILE A 98 -1.83 -5.74 16.37
CA ILE A 98 -2.16 -7.07 15.84
C ILE A 98 -1.18 -8.12 16.35
N GLN A 99 0.13 -7.83 16.37
CA GLN A 99 1.15 -8.76 16.85
C GLN A 99 1.08 -9.05 18.37
N THR A 100 0.51 -8.13 19.15
CA THR A 100 0.37 -8.29 20.60
C THR A 100 -0.94 -8.95 21.00
N LEU A 101 -1.90 -9.09 20.09
CA LEU A 101 -3.13 -9.82 20.35
C LEU A 101 -2.87 -11.33 20.30
N ASP A 102 -3.48 -12.06 21.24
CA ASP A 102 -3.44 -13.51 21.26
C ASP A 102 -4.06 -14.09 19.98
N ASP A 103 -3.58 -15.25 19.54
CA ASP A 103 -4.09 -15.98 18.36
C ASP A 103 -5.59 -16.31 18.45
N VAL A 104 -6.19 -16.15 19.63
CA VAL A 104 -7.61 -16.40 19.93
C VAL A 104 -8.47 -15.14 19.79
N ALA A 105 -7.86 -13.96 19.58
CA ALA A 105 -8.59 -12.71 19.44
C ALA A 105 -9.52 -12.75 18.22
N SER A 106 -10.76 -12.29 18.40
CA SER A 106 -11.71 -12.21 17.29
C SER A 106 -11.29 -11.13 16.28
N TYR A 107 -11.74 -11.31 15.02
CA TYR A 107 -11.55 -10.27 13.99
C TYR A 107 -12.07 -8.90 14.45
N GLU A 108 -13.19 -8.86 15.15
CA GLU A 108 -13.78 -7.64 15.65
C GLU A 108 -12.91 -6.95 16.73
N ASP A 109 -12.27 -7.72 17.60
CA ASP A 109 -11.38 -7.16 18.61
C ASP A 109 -10.10 -6.61 17.99
N MET A 110 -9.55 -7.33 17.02
CA MET A 110 -8.41 -6.88 16.24
C MET A 110 -8.76 -5.60 15.44
N LYS A 111 -9.91 -5.57 14.78
CA LYS A 111 -10.37 -4.40 14.04
C LYS A 111 -10.55 -3.19 14.96
N LYS A 112 -11.12 -3.37 16.14
CA LYS A 112 -11.25 -2.29 17.14
C LYS A 112 -9.89 -1.75 17.58
N ALA A 113 -8.93 -2.61 17.89
CA ALA A 113 -7.60 -2.19 18.31
C ALA A 113 -6.89 -1.38 17.21
N VAL A 114 -6.93 -1.86 15.96
CA VAL A 114 -6.36 -1.15 14.81
C VAL A 114 -7.06 0.19 14.58
N MET A 115 -8.39 0.24 14.65
CA MET A 115 -9.14 1.49 14.45
C MET A 115 -8.87 2.54 15.51
N VAL A 116 -8.52 2.15 16.73
CA VAL A 116 -8.05 3.08 17.78
C VAL A 116 -6.73 3.73 17.34
N GLU A 117 -5.79 2.96 16.80
CA GLU A 117 -4.51 3.49 16.33
C GLU A 117 -4.67 4.38 15.09
N VAL A 118 -5.49 3.95 14.14
CA VAL A 118 -5.89 4.73 12.96
C VAL A 118 -6.48 6.10 13.38
N GLY A 119 -7.34 6.10 14.43
CA GLY A 119 -7.96 7.31 14.97
C GLY A 119 -6.99 8.29 15.64
N LYS A 120 -5.82 7.83 16.10
CA LYS A 120 -4.75 8.72 16.60
C LYS A 120 -3.98 9.41 15.48
N HIS A 121 -3.93 8.79 14.31
CA HIS A 121 -3.11 9.24 13.18
C HIS A 121 -3.91 10.09 12.19
N PHE A 122 -5.12 9.67 11.85
CA PHE A 122 -5.98 10.35 10.90
C PHE A 122 -7.07 11.16 11.60
N ARG A 123 -7.46 12.26 10.97
CA ARG A 123 -8.56 13.09 11.47
C ARG A 123 -9.90 12.34 11.38
N PRO A 124 -10.82 12.54 12.33
CA PRO A 124 -12.12 11.88 12.33
C PRO A 124 -12.92 12.12 11.03
N GLU A 125 -12.84 13.33 10.47
CA GLU A 125 -13.50 13.66 9.20
C GLU A 125 -13.04 12.79 8.04
N PHE A 126 -11.76 12.40 8.01
CA PHE A 126 -11.21 11.52 6.97
C PHE A 126 -11.68 10.07 7.16
N ILE A 127 -11.63 9.58 8.40
CA ILE A 127 -12.06 8.21 8.73
C ILE A 127 -13.55 8.02 8.42
N ASN A 128 -14.39 9.01 8.70
CA ASN A 128 -15.83 8.98 8.45
C ASN A 128 -16.21 8.96 6.95
N ARG A 129 -15.25 9.17 6.04
CA ARG A 129 -15.45 9.10 4.58
C ARG A 129 -14.96 7.77 3.97
N ILE A 130 -14.40 6.91 4.79
CA ILE A 130 -14.00 5.57 4.38
C ILE A 130 -15.22 4.66 4.50
N ASP A 131 -15.64 4.07 3.39
CA ASP A 131 -16.80 3.19 3.35
C ASP A 131 -16.54 1.89 4.12
N GLU A 132 -15.34 1.33 3.96
CA GLU A 132 -14.97 0.06 4.59
C GLU A 132 -13.49 0.03 4.98
N ALA A 133 -13.22 -0.42 6.21
CA ALA A 133 -11.89 -0.73 6.70
C ALA A 133 -11.73 -2.24 6.86
N VAL A 134 -10.80 -2.81 6.10
CA VAL A 134 -10.45 -4.23 6.13
C VAL A 134 -9.11 -4.39 6.85
N VAL A 135 -9.08 -5.22 7.89
CA VAL A 135 -7.86 -5.53 8.63
C VAL A 135 -7.38 -6.92 8.24
N PHE A 136 -6.11 -7.04 7.85
CA PHE A 136 -5.51 -8.31 7.50
C PHE A 136 -4.91 -8.98 8.74
N HIS A 137 -5.15 -10.27 8.88
CA HIS A 137 -4.52 -11.11 9.91
C HIS A 137 -3.03 -11.31 9.62
N SER A 138 -2.27 -11.63 10.67
CA SER A 138 -0.93 -12.17 10.51
C SER A 138 -0.96 -13.46 9.68
N LEU A 139 0.11 -13.70 8.91
CA LEU A 139 0.21 -14.92 8.11
C LEU A 139 0.49 -16.12 9.02
N GLY A 140 -0.36 -17.13 8.96
CA GLY A 140 -0.12 -18.43 9.58
C GLY A 140 0.74 -19.35 8.69
N GLN A 141 1.16 -20.50 9.22
CA GLN A 141 2.02 -21.45 8.50
C GLN A 141 1.45 -21.93 7.18
N GLU A 142 0.15 -22.21 7.12
CA GLU A 142 -0.53 -22.64 5.88
C GLU A 142 -0.47 -21.57 4.77
N GLN A 143 -0.67 -20.30 5.14
CA GLN A 143 -0.59 -19.20 4.20
C GLN A 143 0.85 -18.99 3.71
N ILE A 144 1.84 -19.09 4.61
CA ILE A 144 3.25 -18.99 4.26
C ILE A 144 3.64 -20.11 3.28
N ARG A 145 3.18 -21.34 3.54
CA ARG A 145 3.38 -22.48 2.65
C ARG A 145 2.78 -22.23 1.27
N SER A 146 1.53 -21.78 1.20
CA SER A 146 0.85 -21.45 -0.06
C SER A 146 1.59 -20.34 -0.84
N ILE A 147 2.12 -19.33 -0.14
CA ILE A 147 2.92 -18.27 -0.76
C ILE A 147 4.24 -18.84 -1.31
N ALA A 148 4.89 -19.76 -0.57
CA ALA A 148 6.11 -20.44 -1.02
C ALA A 148 5.84 -21.24 -2.32
N GLU A 149 4.75 -21.97 -2.39
CA GLU A 149 4.33 -22.71 -3.59
C GLU A 149 4.14 -21.79 -4.79
N VAL A 150 3.47 -20.65 -4.60
CA VAL A 150 3.30 -19.63 -5.67
C VAL A 150 4.64 -19.09 -6.15
N GLN A 151 5.56 -18.78 -5.23
CA GLN A 151 6.90 -18.31 -5.60
C GLN A 151 7.70 -19.38 -6.35
N LEU A 152 7.59 -20.65 -5.94
CA LEU A 152 8.24 -21.77 -6.61
C LEU A 152 7.72 -22.01 -8.02
N GLN A 153 6.47 -21.66 -8.34
CA GLN A 153 5.94 -21.78 -9.71
C GLN A 153 6.79 -20.96 -10.71
N HIS A 154 7.33 -19.82 -10.29
CA HIS A 154 8.22 -19.03 -11.15
C HIS A 154 9.54 -19.76 -11.43
N LEU A 155 10.10 -20.43 -10.42
CA LEU A 155 11.29 -21.27 -10.57
C LEU A 155 11.00 -22.48 -11.45
N HIS A 156 9.88 -23.18 -11.23
CA HIS A 156 9.46 -24.31 -12.06
C HIS A 156 9.36 -23.95 -13.55
N LYS A 157 8.78 -22.78 -13.87
CA LYS A 157 8.71 -22.31 -15.27
C LYS A 157 10.10 -22.11 -15.89
N ARG A 158 11.01 -21.49 -15.17
CA ARG A 158 12.40 -21.28 -15.64
C ARG A 158 13.16 -22.57 -15.81
N LEU A 159 12.98 -23.54 -14.93
CA LEU A 159 13.59 -24.85 -15.04
C LEU A 159 13.04 -25.66 -16.21
N ALA A 160 11.73 -25.59 -16.44
CA ALA A 160 11.07 -26.26 -17.56
C ALA A 160 11.60 -25.78 -18.93
N GLU A 161 11.95 -24.49 -19.05
CA GLU A 161 12.62 -23.93 -20.26
C GLU A 161 13.98 -24.58 -20.56
N ARG A 162 14.55 -25.29 -19.57
CA ARG A 162 15.84 -25.99 -19.66
C ARG A 162 15.70 -27.52 -19.55
N ASP A 163 14.49 -28.04 -19.73
CA ASP A 163 14.17 -29.47 -19.57
C ASP A 163 14.52 -30.03 -18.17
N LEU A 164 14.51 -29.16 -17.14
CA LEU A 164 14.74 -29.54 -15.74
C LEU A 164 13.44 -29.55 -14.96
N SER A 165 13.31 -30.48 -14.02
CA SER A 165 12.20 -30.54 -13.09
C SER A 165 12.72 -30.50 -11.65
N LEU A 166 12.00 -29.76 -10.78
CA LEU A 166 12.28 -29.67 -9.36
C LEU A 166 11.12 -30.32 -8.58
N ARG A 167 11.46 -31.20 -7.63
CA ARG A 167 10.50 -31.75 -6.66
C ARG A 167 10.94 -31.34 -5.26
N ILE A 168 10.02 -30.75 -4.53
CA ILE A 168 10.25 -30.30 -3.16
C ILE A 168 9.31 -31.10 -2.25
N SER A 169 9.85 -31.66 -1.17
CA SER A 169 9.05 -32.33 -0.15
C SER A 169 8.33 -31.32 0.73
N ASP A 170 7.27 -31.74 1.37
CA ASP A 170 6.50 -30.91 2.31
C ASP A 170 7.40 -30.35 3.44
N ALA A 171 8.28 -31.19 3.98
CA ALA A 171 9.23 -30.77 5.00
C ALA A 171 10.21 -29.69 4.50
N ALA A 172 10.68 -29.79 3.25
CA ALA A 172 11.53 -28.75 2.66
C ALA A 172 10.76 -27.46 2.39
N LEU A 173 9.48 -27.57 2.02
CA LEU A 173 8.62 -26.42 1.83
C LEU A 173 8.35 -25.67 3.15
N ASP A 174 8.15 -26.41 4.25
CA ASP A 174 8.01 -25.84 5.59
C ASP A 174 9.29 -25.14 6.04
N LEU A 175 10.46 -25.73 5.82
CA LEU A 175 11.76 -25.10 6.10
C LEU A 175 11.98 -23.82 5.29
N LEU A 176 11.60 -23.81 4.01
CA LEU A 176 11.67 -22.60 3.20
C LEU A 176 10.72 -21.51 3.72
N GLY A 177 9.52 -21.92 4.16
CA GLY A 177 8.55 -21.03 4.79
C GLY A 177 9.11 -20.38 6.06
N GLU A 178 9.69 -21.18 6.96
CA GLU A 178 10.33 -20.68 8.20
C GLU A 178 11.52 -19.76 7.91
N ALA A 179 12.40 -20.13 6.99
CA ALA A 179 13.56 -19.33 6.61
C ALA A 179 13.17 -18.02 5.91
N GLY A 180 12.03 -18.01 5.23
CA GLY A 180 11.54 -16.85 4.46
C GLY A 180 10.49 -16.01 5.18
N PHE A 181 10.13 -16.34 6.41
CA PHE A 181 9.18 -15.57 7.21
C PHE A 181 9.88 -14.66 8.21
N ASP A 182 9.40 -13.44 8.30
CA ASP A 182 9.84 -12.46 9.30
C ASP A 182 8.60 -11.86 9.99
N PRO A 183 8.55 -11.80 11.33
CA PRO A 183 7.40 -11.25 12.05
C PRO A 183 7.03 -9.81 11.67
N VAL A 184 8.01 -9.01 11.24
CA VAL A 184 7.81 -7.61 10.85
C VAL A 184 7.53 -7.46 9.36
N TYR A 185 8.29 -8.21 8.53
CA TYR A 185 8.20 -8.10 7.06
C TYR A 185 7.30 -9.16 6.42
N GLY A 186 6.74 -10.07 7.21
CA GLY A 186 5.87 -11.15 6.74
C GLY A 186 6.61 -12.11 5.80
N ALA A 187 5.99 -12.47 4.69
CA ALA A 187 6.55 -13.35 3.68
C ALA A 187 7.41 -12.63 2.62
N ARG A 188 7.70 -11.34 2.78
CA ARG A 188 8.55 -10.59 1.81
C ARG A 188 9.94 -11.20 1.61
N PRO A 189 10.64 -11.70 2.66
CA PRO A 189 11.95 -12.33 2.49
C PRO A 189 11.90 -13.68 1.79
N LEU A 190 10.73 -14.33 1.66
CA LEU A 190 10.58 -15.68 1.15
C LEU A 190 11.16 -15.88 -0.26
N LYS A 191 10.95 -14.91 -1.14
CA LYS A 191 11.57 -14.95 -2.48
C LYS A 191 13.08 -15.02 -2.42
N ARG A 192 13.70 -14.28 -1.50
CA ARG A 192 15.16 -14.26 -1.30
C ARG A 192 15.62 -15.56 -0.66
N ALA A 193 14.89 -16.11 0.30
CA ALA A 193 15.17 -17.41 0.90
C ALA A 193 15.16 -18.51 -0.16
N ILE A 194 14.15 -18.59 -1.00
CA ILE A 194 14.07 -19.54 -2.12
C ILE A 194 15.28 -19.40 -3.06
N GLN A 195 15.68 -18.17 -3.40
CA GLN A 195 16.85 -17.95 -4.23
C GLN A 195 18.15 -18.41 -3.58
N GLN A 196 18.33 -18.17 -2.29
CA GLN A 196 19.53 -18.56 -1.56
C GLN A 196 19.64 -20.07 -1.35
N GLU A 197 18.54 -20.74 -1.08
CA GLU A 197 18.51 -22.18 -0.74
C GLU A 197 18.44 -23.09 -1.98
N LEU A 198 17.86 -22.62 -3.09
CA LEU A 198 17.61 -23.45 -4.27
C LEU A 198 18.31 -22.99 -5.55
N GLU A 199 18.74 -21.74 -5.66
CA GLU A 199 19.38 -21.22 -6.88
C GLU A 199 20.88 -21.00 -6.75
N ASN A 200 21.45 -21.01 -5.53
CA ASN A 200 22.88 -20.93 -5.25
C ASN A 200 23.43 -22.27 -4.76
#